data_02f2e77770412dff74fc0e2ddb4eff94
#
_entry.id   02f2e77770412dff74fc0e2ddb4eff94
#
_cell.length_a   1.000
_cell.length_b   1.000
_cell.length_c   1.000
_cell.angle_alpha   90.00
_cell.angle_beta   90.00
_cell.angle_gamma   90.00
#
_symmetry.space_group_name_H-M   'P 1'
#
loop_
_entity.id
_entity.type
_entity.pdbx_description
1 polymer ?
#
loop_
_entity_poly.entity_id
_entity_poly.type
_entity_poly.pdbx_seq_one_letter_code
_entity_poly.pdbx_strand_id
1 'polypeptide(L)'
;MCSKQTKKVKSELLDFTPPRRHDGKQSYIDFQMRDPSTGRLKRKKYMLDKYAPGKERDFMAMQIMANIYDQVMRGWNPWVAFPSARGDVLFKQIIIRYRAYIIKLVQKKVMSEKTKTDYFSRLKILEEFLEDRNCQTMKAFQFNLTCMTDFLDYILLDRDASAKTRNNYRTWLSAFNTWLVQKQYLQQNHVPDIPILPERVKFREALTEHDLQRLSSYLSIHDRRFLLACMMEYYTFIRPTELTKIRIRDISIERQTVFVSSTISKNRRDGMVALNDRILKMMIDLAVFSHPDSDYLFGKDFTPSREKAESRIFRERFAVIRNELGFPDCYQFYSLKDSGIRDLANEQGIVVAKDQARHSDISVTNKYLVGRDKQVNEATKHFKGKL
;
A
#
# COMPACT_ATOMS: atom_id res chain seq x y z
N MET A 1 26.88 57.91 39.18
CA MET A 1 25.86 57.67 38.10
C MET A 1 26.34 56.55 37.20
N CYS A 2 25.81 55.39 37.38
CA CYS A 2 26.19 54.18 36.60
C CYS A 2 25.00 53.76 35.75
N SER A 3 25.06 54.04 34.47
CA SER A 3 24.00 53.67 33.52
C SER A 3 24.09 52.19 33.22
N LYS A 4 23.09 51.41 33.65
CA LYS A 4 22.92 50.01 33.30
C LYS A 4 22.47 49.93 31.85
N GLN A 5 23.36 49.61 30.92
CA GLN A 5 23.02 49.12 29.59
C GLN A 5 22.51 47.69 29.73
N THR A 6 21.20 47.52 29.64
CA THR A 6 20.56 46.19 29.43
C THR A 6 20.92 45.71 28.06
N LYS A 7 21.85 44.77 27.94
CA LYS A 7 22.11 44.02 26.72
C LYS A 7 20.81 43.29 26.32
N LYS A 8 20.18 43.68 25.18
CA LYS A 8 19.15 42.91 24.52
C LYS A 8 19.74 41.55 24.12
N VAL A 9 19.32 40.51 24.78
CA VAL A 9 19.56 39.15 24.33
C VAL A 9 18.88 39.03 22.96
N LYS A 10 19.65 38.91 21.88
CA LYS A 10 19.14 38.59 20.56
C LYS A 10 18.61 37.16 20.61
N SER A 11 17.32 36.99 20.48
CA SER A 11 16.69 35.68 20.26
C SER A 11 16.98 35.25 18.80
N GLU A 12 18.12 34.64 18.58
CA GLU A 12 18.55 34.14 17.25
C GLU A 12 17.85 32.80 16.84
N LEU A 13 16.93 32.33 17.66
CA LEU A 13 16.33 30.97 17.49
C LEU A 13 14.91 30.93 16.93
N LEU A 14 14.26 32.06 16.66
CA LEU A 14 12.91 32.06 16.10
C LEU A 14 12.93 32.64 14.69
N ASP A 15 12.47 31.85 13.73
CA ASP A 15 12.27 32.28 12.33
C ASP A 15 11.17 33.34 12.16
N PHE A 16 10.50 33.70 13.25
CA PHE A 16 9.46 34.74 13.26
C PHE A 16 9.40 35.49 14.60
N THR A 17 8.79 36.68 14.60
CA THR A 17 8.39 37.40 15.80
C THR A 17 6.90 37.25 16.04
N PRO A 18 6.43 37.12 17.31
CA PRO A 18 4.99 37.09 17.59
C PRO A 18 4.26 38.31 17.05
N PRO A 19 3.01 38.18 16.57
CA PRO A 19 2.23 39.30 16.10
C PRO A 19 1.99 40.31 17.23
N ARG A 20 2.12 41.60 16.90
CA ARG A 20 1.95 42.71 17.84
C ARG A 20 0.97 43.71 17.28
N ARG A 21 0.09 44.22 18.13
CA ARG A 21 -0.84 45.30 17.77
C ARG A 21 -0.15 46.67 18.03
N HIS A 22 -0.43 47.58 17.12
CA HIS A 22 -0.05 48.99 17.22
C HIS A 22 -1.29 49.85 17.04
N ASP A 23 -1.49 50.77 17.98
CA ASP A 23 -2.56 51.76 17.95
C ASP A 23 -1.93 53.17 17.88
N GLY A 24 -2.48 54.01 16.99
CA GLY A 24 -1.99 55.37 16.74
C GLY A 24 -2.79 56.04 15.64
N LYS A 25 -2.13 56.91 14.83
CA LYS A 25 -2.77 57.47 13.62
C LYS A 25 -3.33 56.40 12.65
N GLN A 26 -2.71 55.26 12.64
CA GLN A 26 -3.16 54.04 11.96
C GLN A 26 -3.06 52.89 12.94
N SER A 27 -4.13 52.03 12.98
CA SER A 27 -4.13 50.83 13.78
C SER A 27 -3.79 49.62 12.90
N TYR A 28 -2.81 48.83 13.33
CA TYR A 28 -2.38 47.64 12.58
C TYR A 28 -1.79 46.57 13.51
N ILE A 29 -1.72 45.36 12.98
CA ILE A 29 -0.96 44.24 13.55
C ILE A 29 0.26 44.02 12.67
N ASP A 30 1.42 43.79 13.23
CA ASP A 30 2.58 43.36 12.50
C ASP A 30 3.29 42.17 13.15
N PHE A 31 4.05 41.47 12.32
CA PHE A 31 5.01 40.48 12.72
C PHE A 31 6.13 40.40 11.68
N GLN A 32 7.25 39.82 12.07
CA GLN A 32 8.35 39.57 11.13
C GLN A 32 8.51 38.06 10.95
N MET A 33 8.84 37.66 9.72
CA MET A 33 9.13 36.28 9.41
C MET A 33 10.27 36.19 8.39
N ARG A 34 11.12 35.17 8.53
CA ARG A 34 12.26 34.96 7.64
C ARG A 34 11.75 34.62 6.23
N ASP A 35 12.19 35.42 5.26
CA ASP A 35 11.95 35.13 3.84
C ASP A 35 12.95 34.06 3.39
N PRO A 36 12.49 32.87 2.97
CA PRO A 36 13.38 31.78 2.55
C PRO A 36 14.25 32.14 1.34
N SER A 37 13.83 33.07 0.49
CA SER A 37 14.57 33.48 -0.71
C SER A 37 15.76 34.39 -0.39
N THR A 38 15.67 35.17 0.69
CA THR A 38 16.69 36.15 1.07
C THR A 38 17.39 35.83 2.39
N GLY A 39 16.86 34.87 3.17
CA GLY A 39 17.33 34.55 4.51
C GLY A 39 17.12 35.66 5.56
N ARG A 40 16.44 36.76 5.22
CA ARG A 40 16.24 37.93 6.09
C ARG A 40 14.84 37.98 6.67
N LEU A 41 14.71 38.52 7.90
CA LEU A 41 13.41 38.80 8.50
C LEU A 41 12.74 39.96 7.76
N LYS A 42 11.57 39.71 7.21
CA LYS A 42 10.69 40.70 6.55
C LYS A 42 9.45 40.94 7.38
N ARG A 43 9.02 42.21 7.44
CA ARG A 43 7.85 42.65 8.21
C ARG A 43 6.57 42.52 7.37
N LYS A 44 5.53 41.91 7.94
CA LYS A 44 4.17 41.89 7.39
C LYS A 44 3.24 42.72 8.26
N LYS A 45 2.36 43.51 7.64
CA LYS A 45 1.37 44.37 8.35
C LYS A 45 -0.05 43.99 7.91
N TYR A 46 -0.98 44.02 8.86
CA TYR A 46 -2.41 43.88 8.66
C TYR A 46 -3.11 45.10 9.23
N MET A 47 -3.71 45.93 8.36
CA MET A 47 -4.41 47.16 8.77
C MET A 47 -5.73 46.83 9.48
N LEU A 48 -5.97 47.52 10.59
CA LEU A 48 -7.20 47.37 11.40
C LEU A 48 -8.19 48.51 11.16
N ASP A 49 -7.81 49.56 10.43
CA ASP A 49 -8.64 50.74 10.22
C ASP A 49 -9.93 50.50 9.42
N LYS A 50 -10.03 49.32 8.80
CA LYS A 50 -11.25 48.86 8.13
C LYS A 50 -12.36 48.41 9.10
N TYR A 51 -12.04 48.25 10.39
CA TYR A 51 -13.00 47.88 11.44
C TYR A 51 -13.34 49.11 12.28
N ALA A 52 -14.58 49.19 12.76
CA ALA A 52 -15.03 50.31 13.60
C ALA A 52 -14.21 50.42 14.90
N PRO A 53 -13.79 51.62 15.33
CA PRO A 53 -13.06 51.79 16.60
C PRO A 53 -13.82 51.21 17.80
N GLY A 54 -13.09 50.69 18.79
CA GLY A 54 -13.65 50.12 20.04
C GLY A 54 -13.76 48.61 19.97
N LYS A 55 -14.81 48.05 20.62
CA LYS A 55 -14.94 46.60 20.87
C LYS A 55 -14.82 45.71 19.60
N GLU A 56 -15.31 46.16 18.47
CA GLU A 56 -15.25 45.41 17.21
C GLU A 56 -13.80 45.28 16.76
N ARG A 57 -13.06 46.41 16.73
CA ARG A 57 -11.65 46.42 16.32
C ARG A 57 -10.79 45.60 17.27
N ASP A 58 -11.08 45.64 18.59
CA ASP A 58 -10.37 44.87 19.61
C ASP A 58 -10.59 43.36 19.43
N PHE A 59 -11.83 42.97 19.19
CA PHE A 59 -12.17 41.56 18.94
C PHE A 59 -11.50 41.05 17.64
N MET A 60 -11.56 41.83 16.57
CA MET A 60 -10.95 41.46 15.32
C MET A 60 -9.41 41.41 15.40
N ALA A 61 -8.80 42.32 16.17
CA ALA A 61 -7.37 42.29 16.41
C ALA A 61 -6.95 41.01 17.12
N MET A 62 -7.64 40.59 18.17
CA MET A 62 -7.37 39.34 18.88
C MET A 62 -7.53 38.13 17.97
N GLN A 63 -8.60 38.08 17.17
CA GLN A 63 -8.80 36.97 16.22
C GLN A 63 -7.69 36.90 15.17
N ILE A 64 -7.29 38.06 14.59
CA ILE A 64 -6.24 38.11 13.57
C ILE A 64 -4.91 37.68 14.18
N MET A 65 -4.56 38.15 15.39
CA MET A 65 -3.32 37.76 16.05
C MET A 65 -3.27 36.27 16.37
N ALA A 66 -4.36 35.70 16.91
CA ALA A 66 -4.47 34.28 17.20
C ALA A 66 -4.33 33.43 15.93
N ASN A 67 -5.00 33.86 14.85
CA ASN A 67 -4.96 33.17 13.55
C ASN A 67 -3.55 33.23 12.91
N ILE A 68 -2.88 34.39 12.95
CA ILE A 68 -1.49 34.52 12.47
C ILE A 68 -0.58 33.59 13.26
N TYR A 69 -0.68 33.60 14.59
CA TYR A 69 0.15 32.75 15.46
C TYR A 69 -0.06 31.27 15.15
N ASP A 70 -1.31 30.82 15.07
CA ASP A 70 -1.65 29.45 14.72
C ASP A 70 -1.13 29.05 13.32
N GLN A 71 -1.30 29.91 12.32
CA GLN A 71 -0.81 29.64 10.96
C GLN A 71 0.72 29.55 10.92
N VAL A 72 1.44 30.46 11.60
CA VAL A 72 2.90 30.43 11.65
C VAL A 72 3.42 29.20 12.37
N MET A 73 2.81 28.81 13.48
CA MET A 73 3.17 27.58 14.21
C MET A 73 2.91 26.32 13.37
N ARG A 74 1.99 26.38 12.42
CA ARG A 74 1.75 25.31 11.43
C ARG A 74 2.60 25.43 10.16
N GLY A 75 3.65 26.27 10.17
CA GLY A 75 4.61 26.38 9.07
C GLY A 75 4.19 27.33 7.94
N TRP A 76 3.12 28.12 8.09
CA TRP A 76 2.80 29.15 7.10
C TRP A 76 3.83 30.28 7.11
N ASN A 77 4.27 30.67 5.92
CA ASN A 77 5.18 31.78 5.71
C ASN A 77 4.59 32.75 4.67
N PRO A 78 4.35 34.06 5.04
CA PRO A 78 3.73 35.04 4.14
C PRO A 78 4.59 35.42 2.93
N TRP A 79 5.87 35.03 2.90
CA TRP A 79 6.82 35.33 1.82
C TRP A 79 6.98 34.17 0.84
N VAL A 80 6.46 33.00 1.19
CA VAL A 80 6.36 31.89 0.26
C VAL A 80 5.14 32.13 -0.60
N ALA A 81 5.36 32.66 -1.78
CA ALA A 81 4.29 32.80 -2.77
C ALA A 81 3.79 31.41 -3.17
N PHE A 82 2.57 31.07 -2.78
CA PHE A 82 1.90 29.93 -3.38
C PHE A 82 1.48 30.31 -4.80
N PRO A 83 2.00 29.68 -5.84
CA PRO A 83 1.70 30.04 -7.22
C PRO A 83 0.24 29.79 -7.62
N SER A 84 -0.57 29.20 -6.72
CA SER A 84 -1.98 28.96 -7.01
C SER A 84 -2.88 29.24 -5.79
N ALA A 85 -4.04 29.84 -6.04
CA ALA A 85 -5.14 30.00 -5.09
C ALA A 85 -5.64 28.66 -4.47
N ARG A 86 -5.22 27.53 -5.03
CA ARG A 86 -5.59 26.18 -4.56
C ARG A 86 -4.81 25.71 -3.33
N GLY A 87 -3.66 26.31 -3.03
CA GLY A 87 -2.92 26.02 -1.79
C GLY A 87 -3.67 26.41 -0.52
N ASP A 88 -4.59 27.37 -0.60
CA ASP A 88 -5.40 27.87 0.52
C ASP A 88 -6.72 27.08 0.75
N VAL A 89 -6.96 26.02 -0.03
CA VAL A 89 -8.14 25.16 0.12
C VAL A 89 -8.01 24.29 1.36
N LEU A 90 -9.10 24.15 2.12
CA LEU A 90 -9.16 23.24 3.27
C LEU A 90 -8.82 21.80 2.86
N PHE A 91 -7.91 21.18 3.57
CA PHE A 91 -7.42 19.84 3.23
C PHE A 91 -8.53 18.77 3.27
N LYS A 92 -9.48 18.91 4.19
CA LYS A 92 -10.68 18.05 4.25
C LYS A 92 -11.48 18.07 2.93
N GLN A 93 -11.63 19.24 2.30
CA GLN A 93 -12.31 19.34 0.99
C GLN A 93 -11.52 18.64 -0.12
N ILE A 94 -10.20 18.65 -0.03
CA ILE A 94 -9.31 17.96 -0.98
C ILE A 94 -9.46 16.45 -0.86
N ILE A 95 -9.53 15.91 0.36
CA ILE A 95 -9.79 14.48 0.59
C ILE A 95 -11.13 14.05 -0.05
N ILE A 96 -12.18 14.85 0.12
CA ILE A 96 -13.50 14.59 -0.51
C ILE A 96 -13.37 14.57 -2.05
N ARG A 97 -12.65 15.54 -2.63
CA ARG A 97 -12.41 15.60 -4.08
C ARG A 97 -11.58 14.43 -4.59
N TYR A 98 -10.59 13.99 -3.81
CA TYR A 98 -9.79 12.81 -4.16
C TYR A 98 -10.61 11.52 -4.12
N ARG A 99 -11.48 11.33 -3.12
CA ARG A 99 -12.43 10.21 -3.07
C ARG A 99 -13.34 10.18 -4.32
N ALA A 100 -13.91 11.33 -4.69
CA ALA A 100 -14.72 11.45 -5.89
C ALA A 100 -13.93 11.14 -7.17
N TYR A 101 -12.66 11.55 -7.26
CA TYR A 101 -11.77 11.22 -8.36
C TYR A 101 -11.52 9.71 -8.47
N ILE A 102 -11.20 9.03 -7.36
CA ILE A 102 -11.00 7.58 -7.32
C ILE A 102 -12.27 6.83 -7.77
N ILE A 103 -13.45 7.25 -7.31
CA ILE A 103 -14.74 6.65 -7.75
C ILE A 103 -14.87 6.72 -9.27
N LYS A 104 -14.58 7.88 -9.88
CA LYS A 104 -14.62 8.05 -11.32
C LYS A 104 -13.61 7.15 -12.07
N LEU A 105 -12.42 6.96 -11.52
CA LEU A 105 -11.43 6.04 -12.09
C LEU A 105 -11.91 4.59 -12.10
N VAL A 106 -12.62 4.18 -11.06
CA VAL A 106 -13.22 2.84 -10.99
C VAL A 106 -14.35 2.68 -12.00
N GLN A 107 -15.26 3.67 -12.09
CA GLN A 107 -16.33 3.68 -13.09
C GLN A 107 -15.79 3.59 -14.53
N LYS A 108 -14.65 4.23 -14.79
CA LYS A 108 -13.94 4.17 -16.08
C LYS A 108 -13.06 2.92 -16.26
N LYS A 109 -13.09 1.96 -15.30
CA LYS A 109 -12.27 0.72 -15.30
C LYS A 109 -10.74 0.98 -15.33
N VAL A 110 -10.30 2.19 -15.00
CA VAL A 110 -8.88 2.54 -14.87
C VAL A 110 -8.30 2.01 -13.57
N MET A 111 -9.12 1.98 -12.51
CA MET A 111 -8.74 1.48 -11.17
C MET A 111 -9.67 0.32 -10.77
N SER A 112 -9.12 -0.66 -10.03
CA SER A 112 -9.93 -1.77 -9.50
C SER A 112 -10.69 -1.36 -8.25
N GLU A 113 -11.83 -2.01 -7.98
CA GLU A 113 -12.59 -1.86 -6.72
C GLU A 113 -11.72 -2.12 -5.49
N LYS A 114 -10.87 -3.15 -5.55
CA LYS A 114 -9.94 -3.47 -4.46
C LYS A 114 -8.98 -2.31 -4.18
N THR A 115 -8.40 -1.71 -5.22
CA THR A 115 -7.49 -0.56 -5.06
C THR A 115 -8.22 0.64 -4.45
N LYS A 116 -9.49 0.88 -4.86
CA LYS A 116 -10.34 1.91 -4.24
C LYS A 116 -10.51 1.65 -2.74
N THR A 117 -10.87 0.43 -2.36
CA THR A 117 -11.06 0.04 -0.95
C THR A 117 -9.78 0.27 -0.14
N ASP A 118 -8.62 -0.15 -0.68
CA ASP A 118 -7.33 0.05 -0.03
C ASP A 118 -6.99 1.54 0.12
N TYR A 119 -7.27 2.38 -0.89
CA TYR A 119 -7.02 3.81 -0.84
C TYR A 119 -7.96 4.52 0.15
N PHE A 120 -9.24 4.12 0.17
CA PHE A 120 -10.23 4.70 1.10
C PHE A 120 -9.91 4.34 2.55
N SER A 121 -9.45 3.12 2.81
CA SER A 121 -8.98 2.73 4.15
C SER A 121 -7.79 3.59 4.60
N ARG A 122 -6.82 3.85 3.72
CA ARG A 122 -5.67 4.70 4.05
C ARG A 122 -6.04 6.17 4.23
N LEU A 123 -6.99 6.67 3.41
CA LEU A 123 -7.54 8.03 3.61
C LEU A 123 -8.25 8.16 4.95
N LYS A 124 -9.00 7.13 5.37
CA LYS A 124 -9.64 7.13 6.70
C LYS A 124 -8.60 7.26 7.82
N ILE A 125 -7.52 6.50 7.75
CA ILE A 125 -6.43 6.58 8.74
C ILE A 125 -5.74 7.95 8.72
N LEU A 126 -5.59 8.58 7.54
CA LEU A 126 -5.08 9.94 7.45
C LEU A 126 -6.04 10.96 8.10
N GLU A 127 -7.35 10.81 7.90
CA GLU A 127 -8.36 11.66 8.55
C GLU A 127 -8.33 11.48 10.08
N GLU A 128 -8.22 10.25 10.60
CA GLU A 128 -8.06 9.96 12.03
C GLU A 128 -6.81 10.68 12.59
N PHE A 129 -5.66 10.56 11.94
CA PHE A 129 -4.44 11.26 12.32
C PHE A 129 -4.62 12.79 12.38
N LEU A 130 -5.29 13.38 11.39
CA LEU A 130 -5.54 14.81 11.36
C LEU A 130 -6.53 15.27 12.44
N GLU A 131 -7.48 14.42 12.81
CA GLU A 131 -8.41 14.67 13.92
C GLU A 131 -7.70 14.61 15.27
N ASP A 132 -6.88 13.59 15.51
CA ASP A 132 -6.09 13.43 16.73
C ASP A 132 -5.12 14.60 16.97
N ARG A 133 -4.62 15.21 15.89
CA ARG A 133 -3.72 16.39 15.95
C ARG A 133 -4.45 17.74 15.88
N ASN A 134 -5.78 17.76 15.97
CA ASN A 134 -6.62 18.97 15.85
C ASN A 134 -6.36 19.77 14.56
N CYS A 135 -6.13 19.07 13.44
CA CYS A 135 -5.81 19.66 12.14
C CYS A 135 -7.01 19.81 11.21
N GLN A 136 -8.25 19.91 11.72
CA GLN A 136 -9.49 19.97 10.91
C GLN A 136 -9.56 21.21 10.00
N THR A 137 -8.90 22.29 10.38
CA THR A 137 -8.84 23.56 9.62
C THR A 137 -7.59 23.66 8.75
N MET A 138 -6.77 22.61 8.69
CA MET A 138 -5.55 22.56 7.90
C MET A 138 -5.82 22.85 6.43
N LYS A 139 -4.97 23.65 5.81
CA LYS A 139 -4.98 23.97 4.39
C LYS A 139 -3.98 23.12 3.62
N ALA A 140 -4.15 23.04 2.28
CA ALA A 140 -3.31 22.20 1.44
C ALA A 140 -1.80 22.46 1.63
N PHE A 141 -1.38 23.71 1.69
CA PHE A 141 0.03 24.06 1.84
C PHE A 141 0.66 23.59 3.16
N GLN A 142 -0.15 23.35 4.19
CA GLN A 142 0.31 22.86 5.48
C GLN A 142 0.54 21.34 5.49
N PHE A 143 0.07 20.64 4.45
CA PHE A 143 0.40 19.24 4.21
C PHE A 143 1.79 19.11 3.58
N ASN A 144 2.80 19.51 4.34
CA ASN A 144 4.20 19.59 3.97
C ASN A 144 4.97 18.32 4.38
N LEU A 145 6.29 18.32 4.14
CA LEU A 145 7.18 17.20 4.48
C LEU A 145 7.06 16.78 5.95
N THR A 146 7.02 17.74 6.88
CA THR A 146 6.89 17.46 8.32
C THR A 146 5.59 16.71 8.62
N CYS A 147 4.45 17.24 8.15
CA CYS A 147 3.15 16.58 8.35
C CYS A 147 3.10 15.17 7.76
N MET A 148 3.72 14.95 6.60
CA MET A 148 3.81 13.63 5.96
C MET A 148 4.68 12.66 6.76
N THR A 149 5.79 13.14 7.31
CA THR A 149 6.68 12.35 8.17
C THR A 149 5.96 11.98 9.47
N ASP A 150 5.34 12.95 10.14
CA ASP A 150 4.56 12.72 11.37
C ASP A 150 3.44 11.71 11.16
N PHE A 151 2.75 11.76 10.00
CA PHE A 151 1.75 10.75 9.65
C PHE A 151 2.34 9.35 9.50
N LEU A 152 3.51 9.22 8.88
CA LEU A 152 4.16 7.91 8.73
C LEU A 152 4.72 7.39 10.06
N ASP A 153 5.14 8.28 10.95
CA ASP A 153 5.56 7.93 12.31
C ASP A 153 4.35 7.52 13.17
N TYR A 154 3.21 8.20 13.03
CA TYR A 154 1.95 7.78 13.62
C TYR A 154 1.56 6.34 13.21
N ILE A 155 1.72 5.98 11.93
CA ILE A 155 1.47 4.61 11.47
C ILE A 155 2.43 3.62 12.16
N LEU A 156 3.70 3.97 12.27
CA LEU A 156 4.73 3.07 12.81
C LEU A 156 4.66 2.93 14.33
N LEU A 157 4.55 4.06 15.03
CA LEU A 157 4.74 4.16 16.48
C LEU A 157 3.41 4.13 17.23
N ASP A 158 2.46 4.98 16.86
CA ASP A 158 1.18 5.11 17.59
C ASP A 158 0.23 3.96 17.25
N ARG A 159 0.29 3.44 16.02
CA ARG A 159 -0.53 2.28 15.56
C ARG A 159 0.23 0.96 15.58
N ASP A 160 1.44 0.92 16.07
CA ASP A 160 2.30 -0.26 16.19
C ASP A 160 2.38 -1.11 14.90
N ALA A 161 2.46 -0.43 13.76
CA ALA A 161 2.52 -1.12 12.49
C ALA A 161 3.95 -1.51 12.10
N SER A 162 4.11 -2.58 11.31
CA SER A 162 5.42 -3.01 10.81
C SER A 162 6.04 -1.97 9.85
N ALA A 163 7.38 -1.97 9.74
CA ALA A 163 8.11 -1.17 8.75
C ALA A 163 7.57 -1.36 7.33
N LYS A 164 7.20 -2.60 6.96
CA LYS A 164 6.56 -2.90 5.68
C LYS A 164 5.22 -2.19 5.51
N THR A 165 4.38 -2.17 6.53
CA THR A 165 3.09 -1.46 6.51
C THR A 165 3.32 0.04 6.36
N ARG A 166 4.22 0.63 7.13
CA ARG A 166 4.60 2.05 7.03
C ARG A 166 5.11 2.38 5.62
N ASN A 167 5.97 1.55 5.02
CA ASN A 167 6.45 1.74 3.64
C ASN A 167 5.33 1.63 2.60
N ASN A 168 4.32 0.78 2.81
CA ASN A 168 3.12 0.71 1.97
C ASN A 168 2.29 2.00 2.07
N TYR A 169 2.18 2.60 3.26
CA TYR A 169 1.55 3.92 3.44
C TYR A 169 2.36 5.01 2.73
N ARG A 170 3.69 4.99 2.83
CA ARG A 170 4.57 5.92 2.11
C ARG A 170 4.35 5.84 0.59
N THR A 171 4.28 4.64 0.03
CA THR A 171 4.03 4.43 -1.40
C THR A 171 2.69 5.00 -1.83
N TRP A 172 1.63 4.75 -1.06
CA TRP A 172 0.31 5.34 -1.31
C TRP A 172 0.32 6.86 -1.16
N LEU A 173 0.99 7.37 -0.12
CA LEU A 173 1.13 8.81 0.14
C LEU A 173 1.82 9.52 -1.02
N SER A 174 2.83 8.88 -1.63
CA SER A 174 3.49 9.39 -2.84
C SER A 174 2.52 9.50 -4.02
N ALA A 175 1.67 8.49 -4.24
CA ALA A 175 0.65 8.55 -5.29
C ALA A 175 -0.39 9.65 -5.03
N PHE A 176 -0.84 9.82 -3.78
CA PHE A 176 -1.73 10.88 -3.37
C PHE A 176 -1.10 12.26 -3.57
N ASN A 177 0.15 12.46 -3.15
CA ASN A 177 0.89 13.71 -3.34
C ASN A 177 1.11 14.04 -4.82
N THR A 178 1.40 13.05 -5.66
CA THR A 178 1.48 13.25 -7.12
C THR A 178 0.17 13.82 -7.66
N TRP A 179 -0.98 13.30 -7.22
CA TRP A 179 -2.28 13.86 -7.61
C TRP A 179 -2.46 15.30 -7.07
N LEU A 180 -2.05 15.58 -5.82
CA LEU A 180 -2.12 16.93 -5.25
C LEU A 180 -1.31 17.93 -6.08
N VAL A 181 -0.11 17.56 -6.53
CA VAL A 181 0.75 18.37 -7.40
C VAL A 181 0.10 18.57 -8.77
N GLN A 182 -0.39 17.51 -9.43
CA GLN A 182 -1.10 17.58 -10.70
C GLN A 182 -2.34 18.50 -10.65
N LYS A 183 -2.99 18.58 -9.50
CA LYS A 183 -4.14 19.46 -9.26
C LYS A 183 -3.75 20.83 -8.70
N GLN A 184 -2.44 21.10 -8.61
CA GLN A 184 -1.89 22.39 -8.14
C GLN A 184 -2.27 22.74 -6.68
N TYR A 185 -2.53 21.74 -5.84
CA TYR A 185 -2.70 21.91 -4.40
C TYR A 185 -1.34 22.01 -3.68
N LEU A 186 -0.33 21.28 -4.17
CA LEU A 186 1.07 21.35 -3.73
C LEU A 186 1.97 21.68 -4.91
N GLN A 187 3.16 22.20 -4.62
CA GLN A 187 4.16 22.55 -5.65
C GLN A 187 4.95 21.31 -6.10
N GLN A 188 5.31 20.45 -5.15
CA GLN A 188 6.09 19.23 -5.41
C GLN A 188 5.68 18.10 -4.49
N ASN A 189 6.06 16.89 -4.88
CA ASN A 189 5.88 15.70 -4.06
C ASN A 189 7.12 15.49 -3.19
N HIS A 190 7.00 15.74 -1.89
CA HIS A 190 8.09 15.58 -0.92
C HIS A 190 8.24 14.15 -0.39
N VAL A 191 7.34 13.23 -0.73
CA VAL A 191 7.42 11.86 -0.21
C VAL A 191 8.70 11.11 -0.62
N PRO A 192 9.31 11.34 -1.79
CA PRO A 192 10.62 10.77 -2.12
C PRO A 192 11.72 11.12 -1.10
N ASP A 193 11.66 12.29 -0.46
CA ASP A 193 12.62 12.76 0.53
C ASP A 193 12.53 12.00 1.88
N ILE A 194 11.42 11.27 2.10
CA ILE A 194 11.21 10.46 3.30
C ILE A 194 11.85 9.08 3.08
N PRO A 195 12.76 8.60 3.96
CA PRO A 195 13.44 7.34 3.77
C PRO A 195 12.50 6.13 3.83
N ILE A 196 12.84 5.10 3.07
CA ILE A 196 12.22 3.78 3.17
C ILE A 196 12.88 3.05 4.35
N LEU A 197 12.08 2.50 5.25
CA LEU A 197 12.59 1.74 6.37
C LEU A 197 13.01 0.33 5.94
N PRO A 198 14.07 -0.24 6.53
CA PRO A 198 14.46 -1.62 6.29
C PRO A 198 13.34 -2.58 6.72
N GLU A 199 12.94 -3.48 5.82
CA GLU A 199 11.89 -4.46 6.08
C GLU A 199 12.52 -5.77 6.53
N ARG A 200 11.96 -6.37 7.58
CA ARG A 200 12.28 -7.77 7.88
C ARG A 200 11.63 -8.65 6.81
N VAL A 201 12.45 -9.35 6.06
CA VAL A 201 11.96 -10.32 5.08
C VAL A 201 11.34 -11.48 5.85
N LYS A 202 10.03 -11.61 5.81
CA LYS A 202 9.36 -12.84 6.26
C LYS A 202 9.52 -13.87 5.15
N PHE A 203 10.42 -14.81 5.35
CA PHE A 203 10.50 -15.97 4.47
C PHE A 203 9.25 -16.82 4.69
N ARG A 204 8.52 -17.06 3.61
CA ARG A 204 7.57 -18.16 3.55
C ARG A 204 8.40 -19.42 3.28
N GLU A 205 8.15 -20.44 4.02
CA GLU A 205 8.80 -21.71 3.80
C GLU A 205 7.96 -22.55 2.83
N ALA A 206 8.62 -23.08 1.81
CA ALA A 206 8.05 -24.10 0.97
C ALA A 206 7.96 -25.40 1.80
N LEU A 207 6.89 -26.18 1.61
CA LEU A 207 6.74 -27.47 2.27
C LEU A 207 7.89 -28.40 1.84
N THR A 208 8.34 -29.24 2.75
CA THR A 208 9.26 -30.32 2.44
C THR A 208 8.57 -31.39 1.58
N GLU A 209 9.33 -32.22 0.89
CA GLU A 209 8.78 -33.34 0.13
C GLU A 209 7.99 -34.29 1.02
N HIS A 210 8.50 -34.61 2.20
CA HIS A 210 7.82 -35.42 3.21
C HIS A 210 6.49 -34.80 3.64
N ASP A 211 6.44 -33.49 3.89
CA ASP A 211 5.20 -32.84 4.31
C ASP A 211 4.19 -32.73 3.18
N LEU A 212 4.63 -32.56 1.92
CA LEU A 212 3.77 -32.65 0.74
C LEU A 212 3.13 -34.04 0.62
N GLN A 213 3.90 -35.12 0.86
CA GLN A 213 3.40 -36.49 0.86
C GLN A 213 2.40 -36.72 1.99
N ARG A 214 2.70 -36.26 3.22
CA ARG A 214 1.77 -36.34 4.37
C ARG A 214 0.46 -35.60 4.08
N LEU A 215 0.54 -34.38 3.53
CA LEU A 215 -0.64 -33.58 3.15
C LEU A 215 -1.48 -34.30 2.10
N SER A 216 -0.85 -34.82 1.05
CA SER A 216 -1.53 -35.53 -0.01
C SER A 216 -2.21 -36.80 0.48
N SER A 217 -1.52 -37.60 1.28
CA SER A 217 -2.05 -38.85 1.86
C SER A 217 -3.25 -38.56 2.76
N TYR A 218 -3.13 -37.57 3.64
CA TYR A 218 -4.22 -37.18 4.54
C TYR A 218 -5.44 -36.73 3.76
N LEU A 219 -5.27 -35.78 2.80
CA LEU A 219 -6.37 -35.21 2.03
C LEU A 219 -7.02 -36.23 1.06
N SER A 220 -6.28 -37.21 0.58
CA SER A 220 -6.83 -38.25 -0.29
C SER A 220 -7.91 -39.09 0.42
N ILE A 221 -7.83 -39.19 1.73
CA ILE A 221 -8.79 -39.93 2.59
C ILE A 221 -9.88 -38.97 3.11
N HIS A 222 -9.49 -37.79 3.61
CA HIS A 222 -10.37 -36.96 4.42
C HIS A 222 -11.05 -35.81 3.63
N ASP A 223 -10.40 -35.28 2.57
CA ASP A 223 -10.96 -34.14 1.81
C ASP A 223 -10.38 -34.07 0.36
N ARG A 224 -10.84 -34.96 -0.50
CA ARG A 224 -10.39 -35.03 -1.90
C ARG A 224 -10.69 -33.77 -2.70
N ARG A 225 -11.76 -33.02 -2.35
CA ARG A 225 -12.12 -31.77 -3.00
C ARG A 225 -11.12 -30.66 -2.71
N PHE A 226 -10.73 -30.56 -1.44
CA PHE A 226 -9.67 -29.62 -1.07
C PHE A 226 -8.29 -30.07 -1.55
N LEU A 227 -8.05 -31.40 -1.69
CA LEU A 227 -6.85 -31.91 -2.35
C LEU A 227 -6.72 -31.38 -3.77
N LEU A 228 -7.83 -31.39 -4.55
CA LEU A 228 -7.82 -30.79 -5.89
C LEU A 228 -7.41 -29.31 -5.85
N ALA A 229 -7.91 -28.53 -4.90
CA ALA A 229 -7.50 -27.13 -4.73
C ALA A 229 -6.01 -26.98 -4.41
N CYS A 230 -5.47 -27.85 -3.53
CA CYS A 230 -4.04 -27.89 -3.22
C CYS A 230 -3.20 -28.29 -4.46
N MET A 231 -3.64 -29.26 -5.23
CA MET A 231 -2.98 -29.66 -6.47
C MET A 231 -3.00 -28.54 -7.51
N MET A 232 -4.14 -27.85 -7.67
CA MET A 232 -4.21 -26.67 -8.56
C MET A 232 -3.20 -25.61 -8.17
N GLU A 233 -3.09 -25.25 -6.88
CA GLU A 233 -2.12 -24.24 -6.42
C GLU A 233 -0.68 -24.72 -6.65
N TYR A 234 -0.38 -26.00 -6.36
CA TYR A 234 0.97 -26.59 -6.43
C TYR A 234 1.48 -26.77 -7.87
N TYR A 235 0.66 -27.28 -8.79
CA TYR A 235 1.10 -27.61 -10.13
C TYR A 235 0.88 -26.48 -11.15
N THR A 236 -0.15 -25.66 -10.96
CA THR A 236 -0.50 -24.60 -11.92
C THR A 236 0.03 -23.22 -11.53
N PHE A 237 0.41 -23.04 -10.26
CA PHE A 237 0.83 -21.76 -9.72
C PHE A 237 -0.18 -20.61 -9.89
N ILE A 238 -1.45 -20.94 -10.17
CA ILE A 238 -2.55 -19.98 -10.28
C ILE A 238 -2.86 -19.47 -8.88
N ARG A 239 -2.92 -18.14 -8.72
CA ARG A 239 -3.15 -17.53 -7.40
C ARG A 239 -4.52 -17.87 -6.84
N PRO A 240 -4.69 -18.03 -5.51
CA PRO A 240 -5.99 -18.35 -4.89
C PRO A 240 -7.12 -17.43 -5.32
N THR A 241 -6.85 -16.12 -5.49
CA THR A 241 -7.83 -15.14 -5.98
C THR A 241 -8.19 -15.30 -7.45
N GLU A 242 -7.35 -15.95 -8.25
CA GLU A 242 -7.58 -16.30 -9.64
C GLU A 242 -8.32 -17.65 -9.71
N LEU A 243 -7.91 -18.63 -8.89
CA LEU A 243 -8.57 -19.95 -8.80
C LEU A 243 -10.06 -19.84 -8.50
N THR A 244 -10.48 -18.91 -7.62
CA THR A 244 -11.91 -18.70 -7.36
C THR A 244 -12.71 -18.23 -8.56
N LYS A 245 -12.06 -17.82 -9.64
CA LYS A 245 -12.71 -17.25 -10.82
C LYS A 245 -12.63 -18.15 -12.06
N ILE A 246 -11.88 -19.25 -11.98
CA ILE A 246 -11.79 -20.26 -13.03
C ILE A 246 -13.15 -20.95 -13.14
N ARG A 247 -13.64 -21.07 -14.38
CA ARG A 247 -14.86 -21.80 -14.70
C ARG A 247 -14.50 -23.12 -15.37
N ILE A 248 -15.43 -24.07 -15.39
CA ILE A 248 -15.25 -25.38 -16.05
C ILE A 248 -14.92 -25.19 -17.53
N ARG A 249 -15.59 -24.28 -18.24
CA ARG A 249 -15.32 -23.96 -19.65
C ARG A 249 -13.91 -23.42 -19.91
N ASP A 250 -13.19 -22.93 -18.88
CA ASP A 250 -11.82 -22.43 -19.02
C ASP A 250 -10.79 -23.58 -19.04
N ILE A 251 -11.24 -24.83 -18.82
CA ILE A 251 -10.43 -26.03 -18.74
C ILE A 251 -10.61 -26.85 -20.01
N SER A 252 -9.51 -27.17 -20.70
CA SER A 252 -9.49 -28.08 -21.84
C SER A 252 -8.85 -29.40 -21.43
N ILE A 253 -9.65 -30.48 -21.44
CA ILE A 253 -9.16 -31.86 -21.21
C ILE A 253 -8.21 -32.27 -22.32
N GLU A 254 -8.64 -32.05 -23.60
CA GLU A 254 -7.89 -32.43 -24.79
C GLU A 254 -6.49 -31.80 -24.82
N ARG A 255 -6.41 -30.50 -24.51
CA ARG A 255 -5.16 -29.75 -24.52
C ARG A 255 -4.41 -29.81 -23.21
N GLN A 256 -5.01 -30.37 -22.16
CA GLN A 256 -4.48 -30.37 -20.80
C GLN A 256 -4.08 -28.98 -20.32
N THR A 257 -4.98 -28.01 -20.48
CA THR A 257 -4.71 -26.62 -20.14
C THR A 257 -5.87 -25.96 -19.43
N VAL A 258 -5.56 -24.94 -18.64
CA VAL A 258 -6.53 -23.99 -18.11
C VAL A 258 -6.22 -22.58 -18.62
N PHE A 259 -7.24 -21.91 -19.13
CA PHE A 259 -7.16 -20.52 -19.58
C PHE A 259 -7.42 -19.57 -18.43
N VAL A 260 -6.51 -18.63 -18.21
CA VAL A 260 -6.64 -17.56 -17.21
C VAL A 260 -6.75 -16.23 -17.93
N SER A 261 -7.95 -15.71 -18.02
CA SER A 261 -8.25 -14.45 -18.71
C SER A 261 -7.58 -13.25 -18.02
N SER A 262 -7.21 -12.25 -18.81
CA SER A 262 -6.71 -10.94 -18.36
C SER A 262 -7.68 -10.22 -17.39
N THR A 263 -8.98 -10.51 -17.48
CA THR A 263 -10.00 -9.94 -16.59
C THR A 263 -9.92 -10.48 -15.16
N ILE A 264 -9.41 -11.71 -14.99
CA ILE A 264 -9.26 -12.36 -13.68
C ILE A 264 -7.81 -12.36 -13.20
N SER A 265 -6.87 -12.27 -14.13
CA SER A 265 -5.44 -12.27 -13.86
C SER A 265 -5.00 -10.97 -13.15
N LYS A 266 -4.21 -11.12 -12.08
CA LYS A 266 -3.61 -9.96 -11.38
C LYS A 266 -2.73 -9.11 -12.31
N ASN A 267 -2.08 -9.75 -13.27
CA ASN A 267 -1.16 -9.09 -14.21
C ASN A 267 -1.88 -8.51 -15.44
N ARG A 268 -3.22 -8.64 -15.53
CA ARG A 268 -4.05 -8.18 -16.65
C ARG A 268 -3.58 -8.71 -18.01
N ARG A 269 -3.07 -9.96 -18.05
CA ARG A 269 -2.65 -10.66 -19.25
C ARG A 269 -3.35 -12.00 -19.31
N ASP A 270 -3.78 -12.38 -20.51
CA ASP A 270 -4.26 -13.72 -20.78
C ASP A 270 -3.10 -14.72 -20.65
N GLY A 271 -3.42 -15.94 -20.24
CA GLY A 271 -2.41 -16.98 -20.13
C GLY A 271 -3.02 -18.36 -20.14
N MET A 272 -2.33 -19.27 -20.84
CA MET A 272 -2.59 -20.71 -20.77
C MET A 272 -1.65 -21.32 -19.75
N VAL A 273 -2.16 -22.22 -18.93
CA VAL A 273 -1.38 -22.93 -17.91
C VAL A 273 -1.58 -24.41 -18.13
N ALA A 274 -0.49 -25.18 -18.17
CA ALA A 274 -0.55 -26.62 -18.33
C ALA A 274 -1.16 -27.29 -17.10
N LEU A 275 -1.97 -28.32 -17.33
CA LEU A 275 -2.53 -29.19 -16.30
C LEU A 275 -1.79 -30.53 -16.31
N ASN A 276 -1.33 -30.93 -15.15
CA ASN A 276 -0.71 -32.23 -14.91
C ASN A 276 -1.76 -33.35 -15.00
N ASP A 277 -1.40 -34.52 -15.50
CA ASP A 277 -2.27 -35.70 -15.60
C ASP A 277 -2.97 -36.05 -14.28
N ARG A 278 -2.27 -35.87 -13.15
CA ARG A 278 -2.84 -36.12 -11.81
C ARG A 278 -4.01 -35.20 -11.50
N ILE A 279 -3.94 -33.92 -11.91
CA ILE A 279 -5.04 -32.96 -11.74
C ILE A 279 -6.25 -33.38 -12.59
N LEU A 280 -6.02 -33.72 -13.86
CA LEU A 280 -7.10 -34.14 -14.75
C LEU A 280 -7.78 -35.42 -14.26
N LYS A 281 -6.99 -36.41 -13.83
CA LYS A 281 -7.53 -37.62 -13.20
C LYS A 281 -8.38 -37.29 -11.97
N MET A 282 -7.90 -36.43 -11.10
CA MET A 282 -8.64 -36.00 -9.91
C MET A 282 -9.93 -35.24 -10.26
N MET A 283 -9.92 -34.41 -11.30
CA MET A 283 -11.12 -33.72 -11.77
C MET A 283 -12.16 -34.71 -12.34
N ILE A 284 -11.72 -35.72 -13.08
CA ILE A 284 -12.60 -36.80 -13.60
C ILE A 284 -13.15 -37.60 -12.42
N ASP A 285 -12.32 -38.04 -11.48
CA ASP A 285 -12.74 -38.83 -10.32
C ASP A 285 -13.74 -38.08 -9.43
N LEU A 286 -13.65 -36.75 -9.38
CA LEU A 286 -14.58 -35.88 -8.65
C LEU A 286 -15.78 -35.42 -9.52
N ALA A 287 -15.94 -35.95 -10.72
CA ALA A 287 -17.01 -35.63 -11.67
C ALA A 287 -17.14 -34.10 -11.93
N VAL A 288 -16.04 -33.36 -11.96
CA VAL A 288 -16.02 -31.90 -12.19
C VAL A 288 -16.73 -31.56 -13.50
N PHE A 289 -16.49 -32.33 -14.54
CA PHE A 289 -17.03 -32.08 -15.89
C PHE A 289 -18.49 -32.53 -16.08
N SER A 290 -19.14 -33.09 -15.04
CA SER A 290 -20.59 -33.32 -15.04
C SER A 290 -21.41 -32.08 -14.68
N HIS A 291 -20.73 -31.03 -14.20
CA HIS A 291 -21.34 -29.73 -13.88
C HIS A 291 -21.40 -28.83 -15.12
N PRO A 292 -22.30 -27.83 -15.14
CA PRO A 292 -22.39 -26.88 -16.24
C PRO A 292 -21.08 -26.14 -16.50
N ASP A 293 -20.73 -25.91 -17.75
CA ASP A 293 -19.52 -25.18 -18.19
C ASP A 293 -19.40 -23.76 -17.61
N SER A 294 -20.58 -23.17 -17.31
CA SER A 294 -20.65 -21.83 -16.68
C SER A 294 -20.30 -21.80 -15.20
N ASP A 295 -20.26 -22.96 -14.55
CA ASP A 295 -19.97 -23.02 -13.11
C ASP A 295 -18.50 -22.74 -12.82
N TYR A 296 -18.24 -22.17 -11.64
CA TYR A 296 -16.90 -22.00 -11.13
C TYR A 296 -16.34 -23.33 -10.66
N LEU A 297 -15.05 -23.58 -10.89
CA LEU A 297 -14.38 -24.81 -10.47
C LEU A 297 -14.49 -25.03 -8.96
N PHE A 298 -14.45 -23.95 -8.17
CA PHE A 298 -14.53 -23.98 -6.72
C PHE A 298 -15.66 -23.09 -6.19
N GLY A 299 -16.69 -23.71 -5.65
CA GLY A 299 -17.70 -23.09 -4.80
C GLY A 299 -17.35 -23.20 -3.32
N LYS A 300 -18.34 -23.01 -2.43
CA LYS A 300 -18.15 -22.93 -0.99
C LYS A 300 -17.44 -24.16 -0.38
N ASP A 301 -17.81 -25.37 -0.83
CA ASP A 301 -17.27 -26.64 -0.32
C ASP A 301 -16.27 -27.27 -1.31
N PHE A 302 -15.55 -26.45 -2.05
CA PHE A 302 -14.59 -26.86 -3.09
C PHE A 302 -15.21 -27.74 -4.19
N THR A 303 -16.53 -27.71 -4.35
CA THR A 303 -17.26 -28.32 -5.45
C THR A 303 -17.57 -27.27 -6.50
N PRO A 304 -17.70 -27.65 -7.81
CA PRO A 304 -18.19 -26.74 -8.83
C PRO A 304 -19.57 -26.16 -8.47
N SER A 305 -19.74 -24.86 -8.71
CA SER A 305 -20.96 -24.15 -8.35
C SER A 305 -21.16 -22.88 -9.18
N ARG A 306 -22.43 -22.43 -9.30
CA ARG A 306 -22.78 -21.12 -9.89
C ARG A 306 -22.17 -19.95 -9.14
N GLU A 307 -21.97 -20.10 -7.83
CA GLU A 307 -21.36 -19.10 -6.97
C GLU A 307 -19.90 -19.46 -6.70
N LYS A 308 -19.01 -18.50 -6.97
CA LYS A 308 -17.58 -18.68 -6.73
C LYS A 308 -17.28 -18.70 -5.23
N ALA A 309 -16.27 -19.45 -4.86
CA ALA A 309 -15.68 -19.39 -3.54
C ALA A 309 -15.05 -18.00 -3.25
N GLU A 310 -14.99 -17.61 -1.99
CA GLU A 310 -14.12 -16.54 -1.52
C GLU A 310 -12.69 -17.06 -1.34
N SER A 311 -11.69 -16.29 -1.76
CA SER A 311 -10.29 -16.75 -1.67
C SER A 311 -9.78 -17.03 -0.26
N ARG A 312 -10.48 -16.51 0.76
CA ARG A 312 -10.12 -16.77 2.16
C ARG A 312 -10.34 -18.22 2.59
N ILE A 313 -11.32 -18.93 1.97
CA ILE A 313 -11.63 -20.32 2.37
C ILE A 313 -10.47 -21.29 2.15
N PHE A 314 -9.63 -21.04 1.11
CA PHE A 314 -8.42 -21.86 0.89
C PHE A 314 -7.46 -21.75 2.08
N ARG A 315 -7.24 -20.53 2.56
CA ARG A 315 -6.37 -20.29 3.73
C ARG A 315 -6.96 -20.86 5.02
N GLU A 316 -8.25 -20.65 5.23
CA GLU A 316 -8.94 -21.11 6.44
C GLU A 316 -8.94 -22.64 6.50
N ARG A 317 -9.29 -23.31 5.39
CA ARG A 317 -9.26 -24.78 5.33
C ARG A 317 -7.85 -25.33 5.50
N PHE A 318 -6.86 -24.70 4.85
CA PHE A 318 -5.47 -25.12 5.00
C PHE A 318 -4.97 -24.95 6.45
N ALA A 319 -5.38 -23.89 7.14
CA ALA A 319 -4.98 -23.67 8.54
C ALA A 319 -5.50 -24.75 9.47
N VAL A 320 -6.73 -25.24 9.26
CA VAL A 320 -7.28 -26.39 10.01
C VAL A 320 -6.42 -27.61 9.78
N ILE A 321 -6.16 -27.98 8.53
CA ILE A 321 -5.40 -29.18 8.16
C ILE A 321 -3.94 -29.07 8.61
N ARG A 322 -3.35 -27.87 8.52
CA ARG A 322 -2.01 -27.58 9.03
C ARG A 322 -1.91 -27.95 10.52
N ASN A 323 -2.90 -27.53 11.32
CA ASN A 323 -2.93 -27.82 12.75
C ASN A 323 -3.13 -29.29 13.02
N GLU A 324 -4.01 -29.99 12.29
CA GLU A 324 -4.25 -31.43 12.40
C GLU A 324 -3.00 -32.26 12.08
N LEU A 325 -2.22 -31.84 11.09
CA LEU A 325 -0.97 -32.50 10.72
C LEU A 325 0.25 -32.04 11.55
N GLY A 326 0.07 -31.09 12.47
CA GLY A 326 1.16 -30.56 13.28
C GLY A 326 2.22 -29.80 12.46
N PHE A 327 1.83 -29.20 11.34
CA PHE A 327 2.75 -28.43 10.50
C PHE A 327 3.07 -27.07 11.11
N PRO A 328 4.26 -26.50 10.82
CA PRO A 328 4.66 -25.21 11.36
C PRO A 328 3.78 -24.05 10.81
N ASP A 329 3.63 -22.99 11.60
CA ASP A 329 2.81 -21.82 11.27
C ASP A 329 3.25 -21.05 10.01
N CYS A 330 4.50 -21.19 9.61
CA CYS A 330 5.04 -20.61 8.38
C CYS A 330 4.45 -21.26 7.12
N TYR A 331 3.90 -22.49 7.20
CA TYR A 331 3.21 -23.11 6.09
C TYR A 331 1.81 -22.50 5.92
N GLN A 332 1.58 -21.96 4.75
CA GLN A 332 0.34 -21.34 4.32
C GLN A 332 -0.16 -22.03 3.05
N PHE A 333 -1.43 -21.90 2.70
CA PHE A 333 -1.93 -22.43 1.42
C PHE A 333 -1.07 -21.97 0.23
N TYR A 334 -0.64 -20.71 0.23
CA TYR A 334 0.24 -20.16 -0.79
C TYR A 334 1.64 -20.79 -0.80
N SER A 335 2.08 -21.43 0.28
CA SER A 335 3.36 -22.18 0.32
C SER A 335 3.38 -23.35 -0.65
N LEU A 336 2.21 -23.90 -1.01
CA LEU A 336 2.10 -24.91 -2.07
C LEU A 336 2.60 -24.41 -3.41
N LYS A 337 2.27 -23.16 -3.78
CA LYS A 337 2.82 -22.52 -4.98
C LYS A 337 4.34 -22.33 -4.85
N ASP A 338 4.81 -21.91 -3.68
CA ASP A 338 6.25 -21.72 -3.45
C ASP A 338 6.99 -23.08 -3.60
N SER A 339 6.41 -24.18 -3.06
CA SER A 339 6.92 -25.55 -3.23
C SER A 339 6.92 -26.00 -4.69
N GLY A 340 5.79 -25.83 -5.37
CA GLY A 340 5.66 -26.28 -6.75
C GLY A 340 6.59 -25.55 -7.72
N ILE A 341 6.76 -24.22 -7.56
CA ILE A 341 7.73 -23.45 -8.35
C ILE A 341 9.16 -23.94 -8.10
N ARG A 342 9.52 -24.19 -6.83
CA ARG A 342 10.83 -24.73 -6.46
C ARG A 342 11.04 -26.10 -7.11
N ASP A 343 10.09 -26.99 -6.98
CA ASP A 343 10.22 -28.37 -7.44
C ASP A 343 10.29 -28.44 -8.97
N LEU A 344 9.43 -27.69 -9.69
CA LEU A 344 9.48 -27.60 -11.14
C LEU A 344 10.77 -26.94 -11.64
N ALA A 345 11.26 -25.91 -10.97
CA ALA A 345 12.52 -25.25 -11.34
C ALA A 345 13.74 -26.18 -11.14
N ASN A 346 13.68 -27.08 -10.15
CA ASN A 346 14.73 -28.06 -9.92
C ASN A 346 14.71 -29.19 -10.93
N GLU A 347 13.51 -29.60 -11.34
CA GLU A 347 13.34 -30.73 -12.25
C GLU A 347 13.51 -30.31 -13.72
N GLN A 348 12.93 -29.20 -14.13
CA GLN A 348 12.85 -28.77 -15.52
C GLN A 348 13.53 -27.42 -15.82
N GLY A 349 14.09 -26.78 -14.80
CA GLY A 349 14.76 -25.48 -14.92
C GLY A 349 13.86 -24.27 -14.68
N ILE A 350 14.52 -23.15 -14.34
CA ILE A 350 13.86 -21.93 -13.90
C ILE A 350 12.99 -21.26 -14.99
N VAL A 351 13.34 -21.43 -16.25
CA VAL A 351 12.59 -20.85 -17.38
C VAL A 351 11.21 -21.50 -17.48
N VAL A 352 11.15 -22.85 -17.40
CA VAL A 352 9.89 -23.60 -17.42
C VAL A 352 9.01 -23.22 -16.23
N ALA A 353 9.59 -23.12 -15.03
CA ALA A 353 8.87 -22.68 -13.84
C ALA A 353 8.35 -21.23 -13.96
N LYS A 354 9.14 -20.33 -14.56
CA LYS A 354 8.74 -18.94 -14.85
C LYS A 354 7.52 -18.88 -15.78
N ASP A 355 7.57 -19.65 -16.86
CA ASP A 355 6.52 -19.65 -17.88
C ASP A 355 5.21 -20.23 -17.30
N GLN A 356 5.26 -21.38 -16.62
CA GLN A 356 4.12 -21.98 -15.92
C GLN A 356 3.54 -21.01 -14.87
N ALA A 357 4.37 -20.27 -14.14
CA ALA A 357 3.93 -19.27 -13.15
C ALA A 357 3.42 -17.97 -13.78
N ARG A 358 3.56 -17.80 -15.10
CA ARG A 358 3.22 -16.58 -15.84
C ARG A 358 3.92 -15.35 -15.27
N HIS A 359 5.20 -15.50 -14.88
CA HIS A 359 6.02 -14.39 -14.40
C HIS A 359 6.62 -13.66 -15.60
N SER A 360 6.57 -12.32 -15.58
CA SER A 360 7.15 -11.48 -16.63
C SER A 360 8.66 -11.47 -16.63
N ASP A 361 9.27 -11.77 -15.48
CA ASP A 361 10.71 -11.71 -15.26
C ASP A 361 11.19 -12.88 -14.39
N ILE A 362 12.38 -13.38 -14.67
CA ILE A 362 13.02 -14.49 -13.95
C ILE A 362 13.31 -14.12 -12.50
N SER A 363 13.59 -12.83 -12.22
CA SER A 363 13.85 -12.33 -10.86
C SER A 363 12.68 -12.55 -9.91
N VAL A 364 11.45 -12.58 -10.46
CA VAL A 364 10.26 -12.92 -9.70
C VAL A 364 10.26 -14.38 -9.29
N THR A 365 10.69 -15.28 -10.19
CA THR A 365 10.78 -16.72 -9.92
C THR A 365 11.92 -17.04 -8.96
N ASN A 366 13.05 -16.33 -9.06
CA ASN A 366 14.19 -16.49 -8.15
C ASN A 366 13.82 -16.28 -6.67
N LYS A 367 12.83 -15.43 -6.37
CA LYS A 367 12.35 -15.23 -4.98
C LYS A 367 11.81 -16.50 -4.33
N TYR A 368 11.37 -17.46 -5.12
CA TYR A 368 10.88 -18.77 -4.65
C TYR A 368 11.99 -19.80 -4.48
N LEU A 369 13.16 -19.51 -5.04
CA LEU A 369 14.37 -20.35 -4.96
C LEU A 369 15.34 -19.86 -3.88
N VAL A 370 15.16 -18.64 -3.37
CA VAL A 370 15.97 -18.04 -2.30
C VAL A 370 15.74 -18.81 -0.99
N GLY A 371 16.81 -19.30 -0.42
CA GLY A 371 16.88 -20.21 0.72
C GLY A 371 17.92 -21.30 0.47
N ARG A 372 18.34 -21.45 -0.81
CA ARG A 372 19.44 -22.30 -1.25
C ARG A 372 20.81 -21.61 -1.25
N ASP A 373 20.87 -20.28 -1.09
CA ASP A 373 22.12 -19.51 -1.11
C ASP A 373 23.13 -19.93 -0.03
N LYS A 374 22.73 -20.83 0.89
CA LYS A 374 23.61 -21.47 1.86
C LYS A 374 24.08 -22.87 1.45
N GLN A 375 23.56 -23.43 0.37
CA GLN A 375 23.95 -24.74 -0.11
C GLN A 375 24.84 -24.59 -1.34
N VAL A 376 25.98 -25.22 -1.28
CA VAL A 376 26.85 -25.35 -2.46
C VAL A 376 26.10 -26.08 -3.56
N ASN A 377 26.07 -25.53 -4.76
CA ASN A 377 25.50 -26.23 -5.90
C ASN A 377 26.34 -27.45 -6.24
N GLU A 378 25.88 -28.65 -5.89
CA GLU A 378 26.58 -29.89 -6.11
C GLU A 378 27.00 -30.11 -7.58
N ALA A 379 26.17 -29.63 -8.53
CA ALA A 379 26.47 -29.71 -9.95
C ALA A 379 27.75 -28.96 -10.33
N THR A 380 28.13 -27.89 -9.60
CA THR A 380 29.38 -27.16 -9.87
C THR A 380 30.63 -27.91 -9.43
N LYS A 381 30.50 -28.87 -8.49
CA LYS A 381 31.63 -29.73 -8.08
C LYS A 381 32.10 -30.65 -9.21
N HIS A 382 31.24 -30.98 -10.15
CA HIS A 382 31.48 -31.88 -11.25
C HIS A 382 31.56 -31.17 -12.59
N PHE A 383 31.59 -29.83 -12.57
CA PHE A 383 31.75 -29.04 -13.78
C PHE A 383 33.12 -29.24 -14.42
N LYS A 384 33.14 -29.93 -15.56
CA LYS A 384 34.32 -30.11 -16.36
C LYS A 384 34.48 -28.91 -17.31
N GLY A 385 35.15 -27.85 -16.85
CA GLY A 385 35.52 -26.75 -17.70
C GLY A 385 36.41 -27.14 -18.86
N LYS A 386 36.67 -26.22 -19.76
CA LYS A 386 37.57 -26.40 -20.92
C LYS A 386 38.97 -25.77 -20.72
N LEU A 387 39.28 -25.33 -19.50
CA LEU A 387 40.59 -24.83 -19.10
C LEU A 387 41.39 -25.93 -18.42
#